data_168cbe42903dde56d773b7ea17028c80
#
_entry.id   168cbe42903dde56d773b7ea17028c80
#
_cell.length_a   1.000
_cell.length_b   1.000
_cell.length_c   1.000
_cell.angle_alpha   90.00
_cell.angle_beta   90.00
_cell.angle_gamma   90.00
#
_symmetry.space_group_name_H-M   'P 1'
#
loop_
_entity.id
_entity.type
_entity.pdbx_description
1 polymer ?
#
loop_
_entity_poly.entity_id
_entity_poly.type
_entity_poly.pdbx_seq_one_letter_code
_entity_poly.pdbx_strand_id
1 'polypeptide(L)'
;MIIYISILLALFLAALDQTIVATALPSMIEDLAGVERYAWVATSYLLASTSLALVYGKFADTYSRKVVTLCAIALFLAGSMLCGLAGEFGNLPLIGDGMSQLVLFRGIQGAGGGGIFAMTFTVIADLFTPAERGKYQGFVGAVFGIASVLGPLIGGLLTDHAGGLIPGIEGWRWVFYVNVPVGGLVLWVIIRRMPRLDPPKGAVKPDLIGAALLLGGLIPATLALQLDKRSYPWLPGLDANTALGSWESWLTICLIITGCLLLVAFVRRSRVAPGPILEMRLFADAVFRRANASTFFFGASLMSVSLFLPLFLVNVLGVSATEAGAALIPFSLGIVFSATLAGQIVNRVGYRPQIVLGSLIFISATILLATMGPEVPYSRVAIFTVMCGLGVGPAMPLFTLAIQNAADVRFIGQVTSASLFFRQIGATVGAALMGTLLGTTLWVAFSSIDIPIEVTDRGIVAEEFVSSGGAELPDLVRATYQSIAATEPVAEAALIMAEGERVAEEVAEAVRAAFALATSRIYWLATIITALGGILAIRIPELPLRTTHDRSETMSSDLESDIS
;
A
#
# COMPACT_ATOMS: atom_id res chain seq x y z
N MET A 1 27.24 7.02 -9.02
CA MET A 1 26.45 5.99 -9.72
C MET A 1 26.32 4.68 -8.94
N ILE A 2 27.40 4.03 -8.46
CA ILE A 2 27.33 2.76 -7.69
C ILE A 2 26.44 2.87 -6.45
N ILE A 3 26.54 3.94 -5.66
CA ILE A 3 25.72 4.18 -4.46
C ILE A 3 24.25 4.29 -4.84
N TYR A 4 23.95 5.03 -5.88
CA TYR A 4 22.58 5.20 -6.38
C TYR A 4 21.96 3.84 -6.80
N ILE A 5 22.69 3.04 -7.56
CA ILE A 5 22.23 1.68 -7.95
C ILE A 5 22.02 0.81 -6.72
N SER A 6 22.93 0.87 -5.73
CA SER A 6 22.78 0.07 -4.50
C SER A 6 21.53 0.45 -3.69
N ILE A 7 21.20 1.74 -3.63
CA ILE A 7 20.00 2.21 -2.95
C ILE A 7 18.73 1.84 -3.71
N LEU A 8 18.75 1.91 -5.05
CA LEU A 8 17.64 1.41 -5.87
C LEU A 8 17.46 -0.11 -5.73
N LEU A 9 18.54 -0.86 -5.56
CA LEU A 9 18.48 -2.30 -5.32
C LEU A 9 17.92 -2.60 -3.92
N ALA A 10 18.29 -1.83 -2.89
CA ALA A 10 17.67 -1.93 -1.56
C ALA A 10 16.15 -1.63 -1.63
N LEU A 11 15.77 -0.57 -2.36
CA LEU A 11 14.38 -0.22 -2.59
C LEU A 11 13.63 -1.33 -3.35
N PHE A 12 14.26 -1.92 -4.35
CA PHE A 12 13.71 -3.05 -5.10
C PHE A 12 13.40 -4.23 -4.19
N LEU A 13 14.32 -4.59 -3.28
CA LEU A 13 14.08 -5.65 -2.29
C LEU A 13 12.90 -5.34 -1.39
N ALA A 14 12.81 -4.12 -0.87
CA ALA A 14 11.69 -3.71 -0.01
C ALA A 14 10.34 -3.66 -0.76
N ALA A 15 10.35 -3.29 -2.04
CA ALA A 15 9.16 -3.30 -2.89
C ALA A 15 8.77 -4.72 -3.34
N LEU A 16 9.75 -5.55 -3.69
CA LEU A 16 9.57 -6.95 -4.04
C LEU A 16 8.95 -7.73 -2.86
N ASP A 17 9.47 -7.51 -1.66
CA ASP A 17 8.99 -8.17 -0.43
C ASP A 17 7.50 -7.93 -0.17
N GLN A 18 6.97 -6.75 -0.49
CA GLN A 18 5.53 -6.47 -0.36
C GLN A 18 4.66 -7.29 -1.31
N THR A 19 5.17 -7.62 -2.49
CA THR A 19 4.40 -8.32 -3.54
C THR A 19 4.64 -9.83 -3.55
N ILE A 20 5.85 -10.27 -3.21
CA ILE A 20 6.23 -11.68 -3.20
C ILE A 20 5.53 -12.47 -2.08
N VAL A 21 5.31 -11.83 -0.92
CA VAL A 21 4.65 -12.47 0.24
C VAL A 21 3.20 -12.84 -0.06
N ALA A 22 2.50 -12.04 -0.87
CA ALA A 22 1.10 -12.28 -1.19
C ALA A 22 0.86 -13.65 -1.86
N THR A 23 1.80 -14.11 -2.70
CA THR A 23 1.70 -15.42 -3.38
C THR A 23 2.10 -16.60 -2.52
N ALA A 24 2.96 -16.38 -1.52
CA ALA A 24 3.41 -17.42 -0.59
C ALA A 24 2.47 -17.56 0.64
N LEU A 25 1.55 -16.62 0.83
CA LEU A 25 0.70 -16.55 2.01
C LEU A 25 -0.17 -17.80 2.24
N PRO A 26 -0.79 -18.44 1.22
CA PRO A 26 -1.53 -19.69 1.41
C PRO A 26 -0.66 -20.78 2.03
N SER A 27 0.54 -21.01 1.50
CA SER A 27 1.47 -22.04 2.02
C SER A 27 1.99 -21.70 3.44
N MET A 28 2.13 -20.41 3.79
CA MET A 28 2.43 -19.99 5.16
C MET A 28 1.31 -20.35 6.14
N ILE A 29 0.05 -20.19 5.73
CA ILE A 29 -1.12 -20.54 6.54
C ILE A 29 -1.20 -22.06 6.75
N GLU A 30 -0.91 -22.81 5.70
CA GLU A 30 -0.93 -24.27 5.72
C GLU A 30 0.13 -24.84 6.69
N ASP A 31 1.35 -24.29 6.66
CA ASP A 31 2.48 -24.71 7.51
C ASP A 31 2.35 -24.22 8.96
N LEU A 32 2.03 -22.95 9.18
CA LEU A 32 2.07 -22.31 10.52
C LEU A 32 0.73 -22.40 11.27
N ALA A 33 -0.34 -22.80 10.63
CA ALA A 33 -1.73 -22.69 11.10
C ALA A 33 -2.10 -21.24 11.52
N GLY A 34 -3.36 -20.89 11.58
CA GLY A 34 -3.77 -19.54 12.01
C GLY A 34 -4.25 -18.65 10.87
N VAL A 35 -5.17 -19.20 10.06
CA VAL A 35 -5.84 -18.51 8.96
C VAL A 35 -6.48 -17.17 9.40
N GLU A 36 -6.93 -17.09 10.64
CA GLU A 36 -7.51 -15.89 11.24
C GLU A 36 -6.53 -14.70 11.35
N ARG A 37 -5.22 -14.96 11.21
CA ARG A 37 -4.16 -13.93 11.32
C ARG A 37 -3.45 -13.63 10.00
N TYR A 38 -3.90 -14.23 8.89
CA TYR A 38 -3.20 -14.08 7.61
C TYR A 38 -3.07 -12.62 7.18
N ALA A 39 -4.11 -11.80 7.38
CA ALA A 39 -4.10 -10.39 7.02
C ALA A 39 -3.05 -9.58 7.81
N TRP A 40 -2.73 -10.01 9.05
CA TRP A 40 -1.72 -9.36 9.88
C TRP A 40 -0.31 -9.46 9.32
N VAL A 41 -0.01 -10.47 8.51
CA VAL A 41 1.30 -10.65 7.88
C VAL A 41 1.64 -9.45 6.97
N ALA A 42 0.68 -8.95 6.20
CA ALA A 42 0.85 -7.74 5.41
C ALA A 42 0.68 -6.46 6.24
N THR A 43 -0.34 -6.43 7.11
CA THR A 43 -0.70 -5.26 7.92
C THR A 43 0.41 -4.83 8.86
N SER A 44 1.06 -5.76 9.57
CA SER A 44 2.14 -5.45 10.52
C SER A 44 3.34 -4.80 9.84
N TYR A 45 3.69 -5.27 8.64
CA TYR A 45 4.74 -4.66 7.82
C TYR A 45 4.38 -3.21 7.43
N LEU A 46 3.19 -3.00 6.86
CA LEU A 46 2.74 -1.68 6.42
C LEU A 46 2.61 -0.70 7.58
N LEU A 47 2.07 -1.16 8.71
CA LEU A 47 1.91 -0.37 9.93
C LEU A 47 3.26 0.13 10.45
N ALA A 48 4.22 -0.78 10.61
CA ALA A 48 5.56 -0.45 11.08
C ALA A 48 6.31 0.46 10.09
N SER A 49 6.24 0.14 8.79
CA SER A 49 6.88 0.90 7.72
C SER A 49 6.37 2.35 7.69
N THR A 50 5.06 2.53 7.71
CA THR A 50 4.42 3.87 7.67
C THR A 50 4.75 4.68 8.92
N SER A 51 4.61 4.07 10.09
CA SER A 51 4.78 4.75 11.37
C SER A 51 6.22 5.23 11.59
N LEU A 52 7.21 4.44 11.17
CA LEU A 52 8.62 4.76 11.35
C LEU A 52 9.21 5.64 10.24
N ALA A 53 8.53 5.79 9.09
CA ALA A 53 9.05 6.62 7.99
C ALA A 53 9.43 8.04 8.43
N LEU A 54 8.55 8.73 9.20
CA LEU A 54 8.83 10.08 9.72
C LEU A 54 10.02 10.11 10.69
N VAL A 55 10.15 9.08 11.53
CA VAL A 55 11.26 8.95 12.48
C VAL A 55 12.59 8.82 11.73
N TYR A 56 12.63 8.00 10.68
CA TYR A 56 13.82 7.89 9.81
C TYR A 56 14.18 9.21 9.13
N GLY A 57 13.19 10.01 8.72
CA GLY A 57 13.43 11.33 8.17
C GLY A 57 14.16 12.25 9.14
N LYS A 58 13.72 12.31 10.40
CA LYS A 58 14.39 13.08 11.45
C LYS A 58 15.78 12.53 11.76
N PHE A 59 15.92 11.20 11.80
CA PHE A 59 17.23 10.57 12.02
C PHE A 59 18.18 10.88 10.87
N ALA A 60 17.69 10.89 9.64
CA ALA A 60 18.46 11.29 8.49
C ALA A 60 18.97 12.73 8.58
N ASP A 61 18.19 13.67 9.10
CA ASP A 61 18.60 15.06 9.28
C ASP A 61 19.50 15.28 10.52
N THR A 62 19.61 14.28 11.40
CA THR A 62 20.35 14.38 12.66
C THR A 62 21.64 13.56 12.66
N TYR A 63 21.63 12.42 12.00
CA TYR A 63 22.76 11.47 11.95
C TYR A 63 23.27 11.32 10.52
N SER A 64 24.47 10.73 10.36
CA SER A 64 25.01 10.43 9.04
C SER A 64 24.03 9.56 8.23
N ARG A 65 23.70 9.99 7.00
CA ARG A 65 22.83 9.27 6.05
C ARG A 65 23.27 7.81 5.87
N LYS A 66 24.61 7.58 5.83
CA LYS A 66 25.17 6.24 5.72
C LYS A 66 24.75 5.34 6.87
N VAL A 67 24.88 5.83 8.12
CA VAL A 67 24.53 5.04 9.31
C VAL A 67 23.03 4.73 9.32
N VAL A 68 22.17 5.71 9.07
CA VAL A 68 20.72 5.51 9.06
C VAL A 68 20.31 4.52 7.98
N THR A 69 20.90 4.60 6.78
CA THR A 69 20.65 3.66 5.68
C THR A 69 21.09 2.24 6.03
N LEU A 70 22.29 2.09 6.61
CA LEU A 70 22.80 0.78 7.05
C LEU A 70 21.91 0.15 8.12
N CYS A 71 21.48 0.93 9.11
CA CYS A 71 20.55 0.46 10.15
C CYS A 71 19.21 0.02 9.54
N ALA A 72 18.65 0.77 8.59
CA ALA A 72 17.40 0.42 7.94
C ALA A 72 17.49 -0.90 7.16
N ILE A 73 18.55 -1.07 6.36
CA ILE A 73 18.77 -2.29 5.58
C ILE A 73 19.08 -3.48 6.50
N ALA A 74 19.91 -3.28 7.53
CA ALA A 74 20.23 -4.34 8.49
C ALA A 74 18.97 -4.81 9.25
N LEU A 75 18.12 -3.88 9.69
CA LEU A 75 16.85 -4.21 10.34
C LEU A 75 15.88 -4.94 9.40
N PHE A 76 15.79 -4.52 8.14
CA PHE A 76 15.00 -5.20 7.11
C PHE A 76 15.47 -6.64 6.90
N LEU A 77 16.79 -6.86 6.77
CA LEU A 77 17.35 -8.19 6.56
C LEU A 77 17.22 -9.08 7.79
N ALA A 78 17.44 -8.53 8.99
CA ALA A 78 17.24 -9.26 10.24
C ALA A 78 15.76 -9.68 10.38
N GLY A 79 14.82 -8.77 10.12
CA GLY A 79 13.40 -9.10 10.08
C GLY A 79 13.06 -10.16 9.04
N SER A 80 13.66 -10.08 7.83
CA SER A 80 13.47 -11.08 6.77
C SER A 80 13.98 -12.47 7.19
N MET A 81 15.16 -12.56 7.79
CA MET A 81 15.68 -13.82 8.33
C MET A 81 14.74 -14.40 9.40
N LEU A 82 14.29 -13.56 10.32
CA LEU A 82 13.36 -13.98 11.38
C LEU A 82 12.02 -14.46 10.80
N CYS A 83 11.48 -13.81 9.75
CA CYS A 83 10.28 -14.26 9.07
C CYS A 83 10.46 -15.68 8.48
N GLY A 84 11.60 -15.95 7.83
CA GLY A 84 11.92 -17.28 7.32
C GLY A 84 12.10 -18.35 8.41
N LEU A 85 12.40 -17.93 9.65
CA LEU A 85 12.54 -18.82 10.82
C LEU A 85 11.26 -18.90 11.67
N ALA A 86 10.16 -18.25 11.28
CA ALA A 86 8.90 -18.29 12.04
C ALA A 86 8.39 -19.73 12.19
N GLY A 87 7.98 -20.08 13.40
CA GLY A 87 7.54 -21.42 13.77
C GLY A 87 8.66 -22.36 14.23
N GLU A 88 9.92 -22.14 13.83
CA GLU A 88 11.06 -22.99 14.24
C GLU A 88 11.38 -22.86 15.75
N PHE A 89 10.97 -21.78 16.37
CA PHE A 89 11.20 -21.54 17.81
C PHE A 89 10.15 -22.22 18.72
N GLY A 90 9.22 -22.98 18.14
CA GLY A 90 8.07 -23.51 18.90
C GLY A 90 7.16 -22.41 19.43
N ASN A 91 6.44 -22.67 20.48
CA ASN A 91 5.54 -21.68 21.09
C ASN A 91 6.31 -20.79 22.08
N LEU A 92 6.58 -19.55 21.69
CA LEU A 92 7.36 -18.62 22.51
C LEU A 92 6.49 -17.94 23.57
N PRO A 93 6.95 -17.88 24.84
CA PRO A 93 6.28 -17.09 25.87
C PRO A 93 6.14 -15.63 25.41
N LEU A 94 4.98 -15.02 25.54
CA LEU A 94 4.62 -13.64 25.14
C LEU A 94 4.40 -13.40 23.63
N ILE A 95 4.94 -14.22 22.73
CA ILE A 95 4.80 -14.03 21.27
C ILE A 95 3.76 -15.01 20.71
N GLY A 96 3.75 -16.26 21.23
CA GLY A 96 2.81 -17.29 20.82
C GLY A 96 3.35 -18.21 19.71
N ASP A 97 2.43 -18.71 18.89
CA ASP A 97 2.64 -19.68 17.82
C ASP A 97 3.41 -19.13 16.61
N GLY A 98 3.69 -19.99 15.63
CA GLY A 98 4.46 -19.65 14.44
C GLY A 98 3.88 -18.49 13.64
N MET A 99 2.54 -18.41 13.50
CA MET A 99 1.88 -17.32 12.78
C MET A 99 2.02 -15.99 13.53
N SER A 100 1.90 -15.99 14.87
CA SER A 100 2.14 -14.79 15.69
C SER A 100 3.59 -14.31 15.60
N GLN A 101 4.55 -15.26 15.56
CA GLN A 101 5.96 -14.96 15.33
C GLN A 101 6.17 -14.30 13.97
N LEU A 102 5.58 -14.85 12.91
CA LEU A 102 5.65 -14.28 11.57
C LEU A 102 5.11 -12.84 11.54
N VAL A 103 3.96 -12.58 12.15
CA VAL A 103 3.37 -11.24 12.25
C VAL A 103 4.31 -10.25 12.95
N LEU A 104 4.90 -10.64 14.09
CA LEU A 104 5.84 -9.78 14.80
C LEU A 104 7.10 -9.51 13.98
N PHE A 105 7.66 -10.54 13.35
CA PHE A 105 8.87 -10.43 12.54
C PHE A 105 8.64 -9.61 11.27
N ARG A 106 7.44 -9.68 10.69
CA ARG A 106 6.99 -8.78 9.62
C ARG A 106 6.96 -7.33 10.08
N GLY A 107 6.53 -7.06 11.31
CA GLY A 107 6.62 -5.73 11.91
C GLY A 107 8.06 -5.21 11.98
N ILE A 108 9.00 -6.05 12.42
CA ILE A 108 10.44 -5.72 12.47
C ILE A 108 10.98 -5.45 11.06
N GLN A 109 10.65 -6.31 10.11
CA GLN A 109 11.04 -6.15 8.71
C GLN A 109 10.47 -4.87 8.09
N GLY A 110 9.19 -4.59 8.35
CA GLY A 110 8.51 -3.37 7.92
C GLY A 110 9.15 -2.11 8.50
N ALA A 111 9.61 -2.15 9.75
CA ALA A 111 10.37 -1.06 10.36
C ALA A 111 11.64 -0.73 9.55
N GLY A 112 12.38 -1.75 9.10
CA GLY A 112 13.51 -1.57 8.19
C GLY A 112 13.10 -1.08 6.81
N GLY A 113 12.02 -1.65 6.24
CA GLY A 113 11.47 -1.29 4.94
C GLY A 113 11.08 0.19 4.86
N GLY A 114 10.38 0.73 5.87
CA GLY A 114 10.05 2.16 5.94
C GLY A 114 11.28 3.06 5.92
N GLY A 115 12.36 2.64 6.59
CA GLY A 115 13.65 3.31 6.54
C GLY A 115 14.28 3.29 5.15
N ILE A 116 14.25 2.14 4.45
CA ILE A 116 14.77 2.02 3.08
C ILE A 116 14.03 2.97 2.14
N PHE A 117 12.70 3.03 2.21
CA PHE A 117 11.90 3.97 1.41
C PHE A 117 12.27 5.42 1.68
N ALA A 118 12.31 5.83 2.96
CA ALA A 118 12.64 7.19 3.34
C ALA A 118 14.06 7.58 2.91
N MET A 119 15.04 6.69 3.15
CA MET A 119 16.44 6.94 2.83
C MET A 119 16.71 6.97 1.33
N THR A 120 15.98 6.19 0.52
CA THR A 120 16.15 6.20 -0.94
C THR A 120 15.96 7.61 -1.52
N PHE A 121 14.84 8.25 -1.23
CA PHE A 121 14.58 9.61 -1.72
C PHE A 121 15.49 10.66 -1.08
N THR A 122 15.84 10.48 0.21
CA THR A 122 16.74 11.39 0.92
C THR A 122 18.14 11.36 0.34
N VAL A 123 18.69 10.16 0.09
CA VAL A 123 20.03 10.02 -0.48
C VAL A 123 20.08 10.47 -1.95
N ILE A 124 19.02 10.23 -2.74
CA ILE A 124 18.91 10.82 -4.09
C ILE A 124 18.97 12.36 -4.00
N ALA A 125 18.32 12.95 -3.00
CA ALA A 125 18.34 14.40 -2.80
C ALA A 125 19.72 14.94 -2.36
N ASP A 126 20.51 14.14 -1.67
CA ASP A 126 21.88 14.52 -1.29
C ASP A 126 22.90 14.31 -2.43
N LEU A 127 22.66 13.33 -3.32
CA LEU A 127 23.57 13.00 -4.42
C LEU A 127 23.38 13.87 -5.66
N PHE A 128 22.18 14.41 -5.87
CA PHE A 128 21.79 15.10 -7.10
C PHE A 128 21.15 16.46 -6.80
N THR A 129 21.43 17.44 -7.65
CA THR A 129 20.80 18.75 -7.57
C THR A 129 19.29 18.67 -7.84
N PRO A 130 18.45 19.59 -7.35
CA PRO A 130 17.00 19.57 -7.61
C PRO A 130 16.65 19.43 -9.11
N ALA A 131 17.41 20.05 -10.00
CA ALA A 131 17.25 19.93 -11.43
C ALA A 131 17.52 18.50 -11.97
N GLU A 132 18.42 17.75 -11.35
CA GLU A 132 18.76 16.38 -11.73
C GLU A 132 17.86 15.34 -11.06
N ARG A 133 17.33 15.62 -9.85
CA ARG A 133 16.54 14.69 -9.04
C ARG A 133 15.37 14.10 -9.78
N GLY A 134 14.68 14.91 -10.60
CA GLY A 134 13.53 14.47 -11.37
C GLY A 134 13.82 13.21 -12.19
N LYS A 135 14.95 13.21 -12.91
CA LYS A 135 15.42 12.07 -13.71
C LYS A 135 15.67 10.83 -12.84
N TYR A 136 16.37 10.98 -11.73
CA TYR A 136 16.74 9.85 -10.87
C TYR A 136 15.58 9.35 -10.00
N GLN A 137 14.71 10.23 -9.56
CA GLN A 137 13.47 9.83 -8.85
C GLN A 137 12.46 9.14 -9.78
N GLY A 138 12.45 9.45 -11.08
CA GLY A 138 11.62 8.76 -12.06
C GLY A 138 11.91 7.26 -12.13
N PHE A 139 13.18 6.84 -11.97
CA PHE A 139 13.55 5.42 -11.92
C PHE A 139 13.04 4.68 -10.68
N VAL A 140 12.68 5.39 -9.61
CA VAL A 140 12.03 4.77 -8.44
C VAL A 140 10.68 4.15 -8.85
N GLY A 141 9.92 4.83 -9.73
CA GLY A 141 8.69 4.28 -10.30
C GLY A 141 8.94 2.99 -11.09
N ALA A 142 10.05 2.93 -11.85
CA ALA A 142 10.44 1.73 -12.58
C ALA A 142 10.75 0.56 -11.64
N VAL A 143 11.43 0.83 -10.52
CA VAL A 143 11.72 -0.20 -9.49
C VAL A 143 10.42 -0.81 -8.94
N PHE A 144 9.44 0.01 -8.61
CA PHE A 144 8.12 -0.47 -8.15
C PHE A 144 7.40 -1.30 -9.22
N GLY A 145 7.39 -0.83 -10.45
CA GLY A 145 6.75 -1.55 -11.55
C GLY A 145 7.38 -2.92 -11.81
N ILE A 146 8.71 -3.00 -11.79
CA ILE A 146 9.44 -4.27 -11.96
C ILE A 146 9.16 -5.19 -10.76
N ALA A 147 9.17 -4.67 -9.53
CA ALA A 147 8.87 -5.44 -8.32
C ALA A 147 7.44 -6.00 -8.34
N SER A 148 6.47 -5.25 -8.84
CA SER A 148 5.06 -5.69 -8.94
C SER A 148 4.88 -6.87 -9.90
N VAL A 149 5.71 -6.97 -10.95
CA VAL A 149 5.65 -8.08 -11.91
C VAL A 149 6.46 -9.26 -11.42
N LEU A 150 7.70 -9.01 -10.97
CA LEU A 150 8.61 -10.07 -10.53
C LEU A 150 8.20 -10.70 -9.19
N GLY A 151 7.52 -9.95 -8.31
CA GLY A 151 7.12 -10.43 -6.99
C GLY A 151 6.27 -11.70 -7.06
N PRO A 152 5.10 -11.66 -7.67
CA PRO A 152 4.25 -12.85 -7.79
C PRO A 152 4.94 -14.00 -8.54
N LEU A 153 5.71 -13.70 -9.59
CA LEU A 153 6.42 -14.71 -10.37
C LEU A 153 7.48 -15.46 -9.54
N ILE A 154 8.36 -14.69 -8.87
CA ILE A 154 9.42 -15.25 -8.04
C ILE A 154 8.82 -15.92 -6.80
N GLY A 155 7.77 -15.32 -6.21
CA GLY A 155 7.10 -15.85 -5.03
C GLY A 155 6.46 -17.21 -5.28
N GLY A 156 5.70 -17.35 -6.37
CA GLY A 156 5.12 -18.63 -6.78
C GLY A 156 6.20 -19.66 -7.07
N LEU A 157 7.20 -19.30 -7.88
CA LEU A 157 8.31 -20.21 -8.23
C LEU A 157 9.08 -20.71 -7.00
N LEU A 158 9.39 -19.84 -6.05
CA LEU A 158 10.08 -20.23 -4.81
C LEU A 158 9.18 -21.11 -3.93
N THR A 159 7.92 -20.75 -3.77
CA THR A 159 6.97 -21.50 -2.93
C THR A 159 6.76 -22.92 -3.47
N ASP A 160 6.61 -23.06 -4.79
CA ASP A 160 6.28 -24.34 -5.41
C ASP A 160 7.51 -25.27 -5.59
N HIS A 161 8.71 -24.71 -5.78
CA HIS A 161 9.87 -25.49 -6.21
C HIS A 161 11.07 -25.45 -5.26
N ALA A 162 11.16 -24.44 -4.38
CA ALA A 162 12.34 -24.29 -3.54
C ALA A 162 12.35 -25.16 -2.26
N GLY A 163 11.21 -25.76 -1.87
CA GLY A 163 11.12 -26.66 -0.70
C GLY A 163 12.00 -27.91 -0.78
N GLY A 164 12.43 -28.30 -2.01
CA GLY A 164 13.35 -29.42 -2.20
C GLY A 164 14.84 -29.06 -2.21
N LEU A 165 15.21 -27.77 -2.17
CA LEU A 165 16.61 -27.33 -2.26
C LEU A 165 17.42 -27.68 -1.02
N ILE A 166 16.82 -27.53 0.15
CA ILE A 166 17.41 -27.92 1.43
C ILE A 166 16.37 -28.73 2.20
N PRO A 167 16.65 -29.98 2.57
CA PRO A 167 15.72 -30.79 3.36
C PRO A 167 15.33 -30.10 4.67
N GLY A 168 14.04 -30.03 4.95
CA GLY A 168 13.49 -29.41 6.16
C GLY A 168 13.24 -27.90 6.06
N ILE A 169 13.44 -27.29 4.89
CA ILE A 169 13.06 -25.87 4.67
C ILE A 169 11.91 -25.82 3.67
N GLU A 170 10.74 -25.36 4.13
CA GLU A 170 9.56 -25.16 3.32
C GLU A 170 9.78 -24.11 2.23
N GLY A 171 9.13 -24.28 1.06
CA GLY A 171 9.31 -23.43 -0.12
C GLY A 171 9.03 -21.95 0.15
N TRP A 172 7.98 -21.64 0.94
CA TRP A 172 7.60 -20.27 1.27
C TRP A 172 8.67 -19.50 2.08
N ARG A 173 9.54 -20.20 2.86
CA ARG A 173 10.60 -19.56 3.65
C ARG A 173 11.65 -18.90 2.76
N TRP A 174 11.87 -19.43 1.56
CA TRP A 174 12.80 -18.87 0.57
C TRP A 174 12.38 -17.49 0.07
N VAL A 175 11.09 -17.16 0.14
CA VAL A 175 10.58 -15.82 -0.17
C VAL A 175 11.24 -14.75 0.71
N PHE A 176 11.57 -15.10 1.93
CA PHE A 176 12.29 -14.22 2.85
C PHE A 176 13.80 -14.34 2.71
N TYR A 177 14.32 -15.55 2.55
CA TYR A 177 15.77 -15.79 2.46
C TYR A 177 16.39 -15.19 1.19
N VAL A 178 15.66 -15.03 0.10
CA VAL A 178 16.14 -14.39 -1.13
C VAL A 178 16.60 -12.94 -0.90
N ASN A 179 16.03 -12.25 0.09
CA ASN A 179 16.45 -10.91 0.46
C ASN A 179 17.85 -10.85 1.07
N VAL A 180 18.31 -11.92 1.70
CA VAL A 180 19.55 -11.92 2.49
C VAL A 180 20.81 -11.81 1.61
N PRO A 181 21.03 -12.62 0.57
CA PRO A 181 22.22 -12.50 -0.27
C PRO A 181 22.26 -11.17 -1.02
N VAL A 182 21.14 -10.73 -1.57
CA VAL A 182 21.07 -9.47 -2.34
C VAL A 182 21.24 -8.27 -1.41
N GLY A 183 20.52 -8.24 -0.28
CA GLY A 183 20.64 -7.18 0.71
C GLY A 183 22.01 -7.16 1.40
N GLY A 184 22.63 -8.32 1.63
CA GLY A 184 24.00 -8.42 2.12
C GLY A 184 25.02 -7.81 1.16
N LEU A 185 24.85 -8.03 -0.15
CA LEU A 185 25.66 -7.36 -1.17
C LEU A 185 25.45 -5.83 -1.13
N VAL A 186 24.22 -5.37 -1.02
CA VAL A 186 23.89 -3.94 -0.90
C VAL A 186 24.54 -3.33 0.34
N LEU A 187 24.42 -3.99 1.50
CA LEU A 187 25.10 -3.56 2.73
C LEU A 187 26.60 -3.45 2.53
N TRP A 188 27.22 -4.47 1.96
CA TRP A 188 28.66 -4.49 1.69
C TRP A 188 29.09 -3.32 0.80
N VAL A 189 28.35 -3.05 -0.29
CA VAL A 189 28.67 -1.92 -1.19
C VAL A 189 28.52 -0.59 -0.46
N ILE A 190 27.45 -0.39 0.32
CA ILE A 190 27.23 0.85 1.07
C ILE A 190 28.32 1.04 2.13
N ILE A 191 28.70 0.01 2.86
CA ILE A 191 29.79 0.07 3.84
C ILE A 191 31.09 0.52 3.17
N ARG A 192 31.43 -0.04 2.00
CA ARG A 192 32.72 0.18 1.33
C ARG A 192 32.75 1.43 0.49
N ARG A 193 31.66 1.82 -0.15
CA ARG A 193 31.64 2.86 -1.21
C ARG A 193 30.87 4.12 -0.86
N MET A 194 29.92 4.06 0.08
CA MET A 194 29.15 5.27 0.45
C MET A 194 29.98 6.16 1.36
N PRO A 195 30.21 7.44 0.99
CA PRO A 195 30.83 8.41 1.87
C PRO A 195 29.96 8.67 3.09
N ARG A 196 30.54 9.22 4.16
CA ARG A 196 29.79 9.75 5.27
C ARG A 196 29.13 11.05 4.80
N LEU A 197 27.82 11.00 4.58
CA LEU A 197 27.03 12.18 4.32
C LEU A 197 26.54 12.69 5.68
N ASP A 198 27.33 13.54 6.27
CA ASP A 198 27.05 14.05 7.62
C ASP A 198 25.95 15.13 7.57
N PRO A 199 25.14 15.25 8.62
CA PRO A 199 24.07 16.24 8.68
C PRO A 199 24.65 17.65 8.72
N PRO A 200 23.88 18.68 8.34
CA PRO A 200 24.29 20.07 8.47
C PRO A 200 24.69 20.42 9.91
N LYS A 201 25.68 21.31 10.06
CA LYS A 201 26.12 21.79 11.39
C LYS A 201 24.94 22.37 12.18
N GLY A 202 24.83 22.01 13.46
CA GLY A 202 23.74 22.46 14.33
C GLY A 202 22.52 21.56 14.37
N ALA A 203 22.62 20.32 13.86
CA ALA A 203 21.55 19.33 13.97
C ALA A 203 21.19 19.07 15.45
N VAL A 204 19.91 19.22 15.77
CA VAL A 204 19.37 19.00 17.13
C VAL A 204 18.94 17.56 17.29
N LYS A 205 19.25 16.96 18.45
CA LYS A 205 18.86 15.57 18.78
C LYS A 205 17.34 15.36 18.61
N PRO A 206 16.92 14.19 18.13
CA PRO A 206 15.51 13.90 17.92
C PRO A 206 14.73 13.88 19.24
N ASP A 207 13.51 14.39 19.22
CA ASP A 207 12.57 14.28 20.34
C ASP A 207 11.99 12.86 20.41
N LEU A 208 12.59 12.01 21.26
CA LEU A 208 12.14 10.63 21.43
C LEU A 208 10.75 10.54 22.05
N ILE A 209 10.34 11.51 22.88
CA ILE A 209 8.97 11.56 23.42
C ILE A 209 7.99 11.88 22.29
N GLY A 210 8.33 12.83 21.42
CA GLY A 210 7.55 13.11 20.21
C GLY A 210 7.46 11.89 19.30
N ALA A 211 8.55 11.13 19.13
CA ALA A 211 8.53 9.88 18.38
C ALA A 211 7.57 8.84 19.02
N ALA A 212 7.62 8.66 20.33
CA ALA A 212 6.74 7.74 21.06
C ALA A 212 5.26 8.17 20.94
N LEU A 213 4.96 9.47 21.05
CA LEU A 213 3.60 9.99 20.85
C LEU A 213 3.11 9.79 19.42
N LEU A 214 3.97 9.98 18.42
CA LEU A 214 3.64 9.73 17.01
C LEU A 214 3.32 8.25 16.78
N LEU A 215 4.21 7.34 17.19
CA LEU A 215 4.02 5.90 17.03
C LEU A 215 2.82 5.41 17.82
N GLY A 216 2.71 5.81 19.09
CA GLY A 216 1.58 5.48 19.97
C GLY A 216 0.25 6.02 19.47
N GLY A 217 0.25 7.08 18.66
CA GLY A 217 -0.95 7.63 18.02
C GLY A 217 -1.28 6.98 16.68
N LEU A 218 -0.26 6.74 15.84
CA LEU A 218 -0.45 6.17 14.50
C LEU A 218 -0.83 4.69 14.56
N ILE A 219 -0.17 3.91 15.43
CA ILE A 219 -0.42 2.47 15.51
C ILE A 219 -1.89 2.18 15.85
N PRO A 220 -2.47 2.73 16.93
CA PRO A 220 -3.89 2.49 17.21
C PRO A 220 -4.83 3.05 16.13
N ALA A 221 -4.54 4.23 15.59
CA ALA A 221 -5.38 4.84 14.57
C ALA A 221 -5.40 4.02 13.27
N THR A 222 -4.24 3.58 12.78
CA THR A 222 -4.15 2.75 11.58
C THR A 222 -4.65 1.33 11.83
N LEU A 223 -4.43 0.78 13.02
CA LEU A 223 -4.99 -0.50 13.43
C LEU A 223 -6.52 -0.45 13.39
N ALA A 224 -7.14 0.57 13.98
CA ALA A 224 -8.58 0.76 13.96
C ALA A 224 -9.17 0.80 12.54
N LEU A 225 -8.45 1.42 11.58
CA LEU A 225 -8.84 1.47 10.17
C LEU A 225 -8.76 0.11 9.45
N GLN A 226 -7.95 -0.80 9.95
CA GLN A 226 -7.69 -2.11 9.34
C GLN A 226 -8.36 -3.27 10.10
N LEU A 227 -8.92 -3.01 11.29
CA LEU A 227 -9.67 -4.02 12.02
C LEU A 227 -10.90 -4.41 11.24
N ASP A 228 -10.95 -5.69 10.88
CA ASP A 228 -12.14 -6.35 10.38
C ASP A 228 -12.47 -7.49 11.35
N LYS A 229 -13.68 -7.53 11.83
CA LYS A 229 -14.19 -8.53 12.73
C LYS A 229 -13.99 -9.97 12.24
N ARG A 230 -14.10 -10.19 10.95
CA ARG A 230 -13.91 -11.50 10.33
C ARG A 230 -12.46 -11.94 10.35
N SER A 231 -11.54 -10.97 10.18
CA SER A 231 -10.11 -11.21 10.22
C SER A 231 -9.57 -11.37 11.64
N TYR A 232 -10.30 -10.86 12.65
CA TYR A 232 -9.83 -10.81 14.05
C TYR A 232 -10.90 -11.19 15.08
N PRO A 233 -11.61 -12.32 14.91
CA PRO A 233 -12.69 -12.73 15.82
C PRO A 233 -12.22 -12.99 17.24
N TRP A 234 -10.90 -13.17 17.45
CA TRP A 234 -10.24 -13.40 18.73
C TRP A 234 -9.91 -12.10 19.50
N LEU A 235 -10.09 -10.92 18.88
CA LEU A 235 -9.91 -9.65 19.59
C LEU A 235 -11.14 -9.34 20.44
N PRO A 236 -10.96 -9.07 21.75
CA PRO A 236 -12.08 -8.73 22.62
C PRO A 236 -12.75 -7.42 22.17
N GLY A 237 -14.07 -7.39 22.24
CA GLY A 237 -14.87 -6.22 21.89
C GLY A 237 -15.24 -6.08 20.42
N LEU A 238 -14.94 -7.09 19.61
CA LEU A 238 -15.52 -7.24 18.28
C LEU A 238 -16.74 -8.16 18.37
N ASP A 239 -17.95 -7.61 18.24
CA ASP A 239 -19.20 -8.38 18.37
C ASP A 239 -19.57 -9.11 17.09
N ALA A 240 -20.11 -10.34 17.23
CA ALA A 240 -20.45 -11.19 16.11
C ALA A 240 -21.60 -10.66 15.24
N ASN A 241 -22.40 -9.74 15.68
CA ASN A 241 -23.68 -9.37 15.08
C ASN A 241 -23.70 -8.04 14.31
N THR A 242 -22.58 -7.33 14.19
CA THR A 242 -22.54 -6.07 13.43
C THR A 242 -21.92 -6.29 12.05
N ALA A 243 -22.73 -6.25 11.01
CA ALA A 243 -22.30 -6.42 9.61
C ALA A 243 -21.33 -5.33 9.11
N LEU A 244 -21.37 -4.16 9.73
CA LEU A 244 -20.44 -3.03 9.61
C LEU A 244 -19.36 -3.06 10.69
N GLY A 245 -19.21 -4.14 11.33
CA GLY A 245 -18.57 -4.65 12.56
C GLY A 245 -17.39 -3.91 13.12
N SER A 246 -16.49 -3.36 12.33
CA SER A 246 -15.29 -2.73 12.87
C SER A 246 -15.52 -1.31 13.38
N TRP A 247 -16.42 -0.53 12.77
CA TRP A 247 -16.60 0.89 13.12
C TRP A 247 -17.47 1.12 14.36
N GLU A 248 -18.41 0.21 14.66
CA GLU A 248 -19.31 0.28 15.81
C GLU A 248 -18.74 -0.39 17.07
N SER A 249 -17.65 -1.14 16.95
CA SER A 249 -16.99 -1.78 18.07
C SER A 249 -16.41 -0.74 19.03
N TRP A 250 -16.68 -0.88 20.34
CA TRP A 250 -16.08 -0.06 21.38
C TRP A 250 -14.55 -0.07 21.33
N LEU A 251 -13.93 -1.20 20.92
CA LEU A 251 -12.49 -1.31 20.75
C LEU A 251 -11.99 -0.39 19.64
N THR A 252 -12.65 -0.40 18.47
CA THR A 252 -12.32 0.48 17.35
C THR A 252 -12.45 1.95 17.73
N ILE A 253 -13.52 2.31 18.42
CA ILE A 253 -13.76 3.67 18.92
C ILE A 253 -12.66 4.08 19.90
N CYS A 254 -12.32 3.22 20.86
CA CYS A 254 -11.23 3.47 21.83
C CYS A 254 -9.87 3.64 21.14
N LEU A 255 -9.56 2.82 20.15
CA LEU A 255 -8.32 2.93 19.36
C LEU A 255 -8.27 4.24 18.58
N ILE A 256 -9.37 4.65 17.95
CA ILE A 256 -9.46 5.94 17.23
C ILE A 256 -9.28 7.10 18.21
N ILE A 257 -9.99 7.11 19.32
CA ILE A 257 -9.90 8.17 20.33
C ILE A 257 -8.48 8.25 20.90
N THR A 258 -7.92 7.12 21.30
CA THR A 258 -6.54 7.06 21.85
C THR A 258 -5.55 7.54 20.80
N GLY A 259 -5.66 7.05 19.57
CA GLY A 259 -4.83 7.48 18.45
C GLY A 259 -4.91 8.99 18.21
N CYS A 260 -6.10 9.54 18.13
CA CYS A 260 -6.33 10.98 17.94
C CYS A 260 -5.76 11.81 19.11
N LEU A 261 -5.98 11.40 20.36
CA LEU A 261 -5.45 12.11 21.53
C LEU A 261 -3.92 12.14 21.52
N LEU A 262 -3.27 11.02 21.24
CA LEU A 262 -1.81 10.94 21.16
C LEU A 262 -1.24 11.72 19.98
N LEU A 263 -1.91 11.74 18.81
CA LEU A 263 -1.52 12.58 17.68
C LEU A 263 -1.69 14.07 17.98
N VAL A 264 -2.74 14.48 18.70
CA VAL A 264 -2.89 15.87 19.17
C VAL A 264 -1.77 16.22 20.16
N ALA A 265 -1.44 15.31 21.08
CA ALA A 265 -0.32 15.49 21.99
C ALA A 265 1.03 15.59 21.24
N PHE A 266 1.24 14.77 20.21
CA PHE A 266 2.39 14.85 19.31
C PHE A 266 2.49 16.22 18.62
N VAL A 267 1.39 16.72 18.02
CA VAL A 267 1.38 18.05 17.36
C VAL A 267 1.68 19.17 18.35
N ARG A 268 1.09 19.10 19.56
CA ARG A 268 1.39 20.10 20.61
C ARG A 268 2.86 20.04 21.04
N ARG A 269 3.41 18.84 21.24
CA ARG A 269 4.81 18.65 21.59
C ARG A 269 5.75 19.14 20.49
N SER A 270 5.45 18.84 19.22
CA SER A 270 6.27 19.24 18.08
C SER A 270 6.36 20.77 17.89
N ARG A 271 5.44 21.54 18.50
CA ARG A 271 5.51 23.02 18.48
C ARG A 271 6.53 23.60 19.47
N VAL A 272 6.85 22.87 20.54
CA VAL A 272 7.69 23.36 21.65
C VAL A 272 9.01 22.61 21.80
N ALA A 273 9.12 21.40 21.27
CA ALA A 273 10.33 20.59 21.38
C ALA A 273 11.49 21.20 20.56
N PRO A 274 12.72 21.17 21.07
CA PRO A 274 13.87 21.75 20.35
C PRO A 274 14.28 20.97 19.10
N GLY A 275 13.95 19.65 19.02
CA GLY A 275 14.28 18.80 17.89
C GLY A 275 13.10 17.90 17.47
N PRO A 276 11.97 18.48 17.06
CA PRO A 276 10.77 17.71 16.79
C PRO A 276 10.97 16.70 15.65
N ILE A 277 10.21 15.59 15.68
CA ILE A 277 10.23 14.58 14.61
C ILE A 277 9.74 15.20 13.29
N LEU A 278 8.73 16.06 13.36
CA LEU A 278 8.25 16.85 12.24
C LEU A 278 8.14 18.31 12.64
N GLU A 279 8.85 19.17 11.95
CA GLU A 279 8.85 20.61 12.19
C GLU A 279 7.52 21.22 11.73
N MET A 280 6.71 21.71 12.68
CA MET A 280 5.38 22.25 12.37
C MET A 280 5.45 23.53 11.53
N ARG A 281 6.58 24.26 11.52
CA ARG A 281 6.79 25.43 10.66
C ARG A 281 6.79 25.10 9.18
N LEU A 282 7.11 23.85 8.80
CA LEU A 282 7.04 23.41 7.40
C LEU A 282 5.63 23.54 6.82
N PHE A 283 4.59 23.43 7.65
CA PHE A 283 3.19 23.60 7.20
C PHE A 283 2.81 25.07 6.88
N ALA A 284 3.66 26.03 7.25
CA ALA A 284 3.48 27.42 6.81
C ALA A 284 3.81 27.57 5.32
N ASP A 285 4.73 26.75 4.78
CA ASP A 285 5.05 26.74 3.37
C ASP A 285 3.88 26.17 2.55
N ALA A 286 3.51 26.92 1.50
CA ALA A 286 2.36 26.56 0.67
C ALA A 286 2.62 25.33 -0.21
N VAL A 287 3.86 25.13 -0.68
CA VAL A 287 4.25 23.97 -1.47
C VAL A 287 4.18 22.72 -0.60
N PHE A 288 4.81 22.74 0.58
CA PHE A 288 4.83 21.64 1.51
C PHE A 288 3.40 21.21 1.90
N ARG A 289 2.55 22.16 2.30
CA ARG A 289 1.18 21.89 2.73
C ARG A 289 0.30 21.32 1.62
N ARG A 290 0.31 21.97 0.44
CA ARG A 290 -0.56 21.57 -0.67
C ARG A 290 -0.09 20.30 -1.35
N ALA A 291 1.21 20.11 -1.52
CA ALA A 291 1.75 18.90 -2.13
C ALA A 291 1.51 17.67 -1.23
N ASN A 292 1.74 17.77 0.09
CA ASN A 292 1.44 16.66 1.00
C ASN A 292 -0.06 16.34 1.06
N ALA A 293 -0.93 17.35 1.07
CA ALA A 293 -2.37 17.12 0.99
C ALA A 293 -2.77 16.45 -0.34
N SER A 294 -2.23 16.89 -1.49
CA SER A 294 -2.44 16.21 -2.77
C SER A 294 -1.93 14.78 -2.75
N THR A 295 -0.74 14.55 -2.21
CA THR A 295 -0.11 13.21 -2.09
C THR A 295 -0.97 12.25 -1.27
N PHE A 296 -1.61 12.74 -0.20
CA PHE A 296 -2.59 11.98 0.58
C PHE A 296 -3.76 11.50 -0.28
N PHE A 297 -4.39 12.39 -1.04
CA PHE A 297 -5.52 12.04 -1.90
C PHE A 297 -5.12 11.10 -3.03
N PHE A 298 -3.95 11.30 -3.63
CA PHE A 298 -3.43 10.37 -4.65
C PHE A 298 -3.12 8.99 -4.07
N GLY A 299 -2.56 8.92 -2.85
CA GLY A 299 -2.35 7.66 -2.14
C GLY A 299 -3.67 6.92 -1.90
N ALA A 300 -4.70 7.65 -1.45
CA ALA A 300 -6.03 7.09 -1.22
C ALA A 300 -6.65 6.51 -2.51
N SER A 301 -6.61 7.28 -3.60
CA SER A 301 -7.18 6.87 -4.88
C SER A 301 -6.45 5.69 -5.52
N LEU A 302 -5.13 5.58 -5.32
CA LEU A 302 -4.32 4.48 -5.86
C LEU A 302 -4.83 3.10 -5.41
N MET A 303 -5.37 3.02 -4.19
CA MET A 303 -5.91 1.78 -3.64
C MET A 303 -7.13 1.27 -4.40
N SER A 304 -7.89 2.14 -5.07
CA SER A 304 -9.04 1.73 -5.87
C SER A 304 -8.67 0.75 -6.99
N VAL A 305 -7.55 1.00 -7.66
CA VAL A 305 -7.06 0.14 -8.74
C VAL A 305 -6.33 -1.08 -8.18
N SER A 306 -5.42 -0.87 -7.23
CA SER A 306 -4.55 -1.95 -6.74
C SER A 306 -5.30 -3.07 -6.02
N LEU A 307 -6.35 -2.74 -5.24
CA LEU A 307 -7.10 -3.73 -4.45
C LEU A 307 -8.38 -4.19 -5.14
N PHE A 308 -9.11 -3.27 -5.78
CA PHE A 308 -10.47 -3.56 -6.20
C PHE A 308 -10.60 -3.93 -7.69
N LEU A 309 -9.58 -3.66 -8.52
CA LEU A 309 -9.59 -4.13 -9.90
C LEU A 309 -9.47 -5.66 -10.01
N PRO A 310 -8.55 -6.33 -9.30
CA PRO A 310 -8.53 -7.78 -9.30
C PRO A 310 -9.83 -8.39 -8.78
N LEU A 311 -10.45 -7.78 -7.76
CA LEU A 311 -11.73 -8.22 -7.23
C LEU A 311 -12.85 -8.16 -8.28
N PHE A 312 -12.93 -7.06 -9.06
CA PHE A 312 -13.85 -6.94 -10.19
C PHE A 312 -13.61 -8.03 -11.24
N LEU A 313 -12.35 -8.25 -11.60
CA LEU A 313 -12.00 -9.23 -12.64
C LEU A 313 -12.38 -10.65 -12.25
N VAL A 314 -12.13 -11.04 -11.02
CA VAL A 314 -12.48 -12.39 -10.53
C VAL A 314 -13.99 -12.54 -10.39
N ASN A 315 -14.66 -11.63 -9.68
CA ASN A 315 -16.08 -11.83 -9.29
C ASN A 315 -17.08 -11.39 -10.36
N VAL A 316 -16.68 -10.54 -11.31
CA VAL A 316 -17.59 -10.04 -12.37
C VAL A 316 -17.29 -10.71 -13.71
N LEU A 317 -16.01 -10.77 -14.11
CA LEU A 317 -15.61 -11.35 -15.39
C LEU A 317 -15.27 -12.85 -15.29
N GLY A 318 -15.19 -13.42 -14.10
CA GLY A 318 -14.92 -14.85 -13.88
C GLY A 318 -13.51 -15.30 -14.29
N VAL A 319 -12.54 -14.36 -14.38
CA VAL A 319 -11.14 -14.72 -14.70
C VAL A 319 -10.45 -15.32 -13.48
N SER A 320 -9.41 -16.11 -13.70
CA SER A 320 -8.63 -16.70 -12.63
C SER A 320 -7.91 -15.60 -11.79
N ALA A 321 -7.60 -15.89 -10.54
CA ALA A 321 -6.83 -14.99 -9.67
C ALA A 321 -5.46 -14.61 -10.28
N THR A 322 -4.83 -15.53 -11.01
CA THR A 322 -3.58 -15.30 -11.74
C THR A 322 -3.75 -14.29 -12.87
N GLU A 323 -4.82 -14.42 -13.67
CA GLU A 323 -5.13 -13.48 -14.75
C GLU A 323 -5.51 -12.09 -14.21
N ALA A 324 -6.27 -12.05 -13.11
CA ALA A 324 -6.59 -10.80 -12.41
C ALA A 324 -5.35 -10.09 -11.86
N GLY A 325 -4.39 -10.84 -11.32
CA GLY A 325 -3.08 -10.32 -10.93
C GLY A 325 -2.28 -9.79 -12.13
N ALA A 326 -2.29 -10.53 -13.24
CA ALA A 326 -1.62 -10.12 -14.47
C ALA A 326 -2.21 -8.84 -15.08
N ALA A 327 -3.49 -8.55 -14.84
CA ALA A 327 -4.13 -7.30 -15.26
C ALA A 327 -3.55 -6.04 -14.60
N LEU A 328 -2.78 -6.17 -13.51
CA LEU A 328 -2.04 -5.06 -12.92
C LEU A 328 -0.70 -4.78 -13.61
N ILE A 329 -0.22 -5.66 -14.49
CA ILE A 329 1.01 -5.44 -15.26
C ILE A 329 0.90 -4.19 -16.15
N PRO A 330 -0.17 -4.00 -16.96
CA PRO A 330 -0.38 -2.77 -17.74
C PRO A 330 -0.39 -1.50 -16.87
N PHE A 331 -0.99 -1.56 -15.68
CA PHE A 331 -0.98 -0.47 -14.71
C PHE A 331 0.45 -0.10 -14.28
N SER A 332 1.23 -1.12 -13.89
CA SER A 332 2.61 -0.93 -13.46
C SER A 332 3.50 -0.38 -14.57
N LEU A 333 3.34 -0.88 -15.82
CA LEU A 333 4.05 -0.37 -16.98
C LEU A 333 3.68 1.10 -17.29
N GLY A 334 2.40 1.47 -17.13
CA GLY A 334 1.94 2.85 -17.24
C GLY A 334 2.62 3.77 -16.22
N ILE A 335 2.72 3.33 -14.95
CA ILE A 335 3.44 4.06 -13.89
C ILE A 335 4.91 4.23 -14.26
N VAL A 336 5.59 3.15 -14.64
CA VAL A 336 7.02 3.17 -14.99
C VAL A 336 7.30 4.16 -16.12
N PHE A 337 6.53 4.05 -17.18
CA PHE A 337 6.70 4.90 -18.37
C PHE A 337 6.46 6.38 -18.00
N SER A 338 5.33 6.70 -17.39
CA SER A 338 4.96 8.09 -17.11
C SER A 338 5.81 8.72 -16.00
N ALA A 339 6.19 7.99 -14.95
CA ALA A 339 7.09 8.49 -13.91
C ALA A 339 8.49 8.78 -14.47
N THR A 340 9.02 7.89 -15.31
CA THR A 340 10.33 8.07 -15.94
C THR A 340 10.32 9.24 -16.91
N LEU A 341 9.30 9.34 -17.77
CA LEU A 341 9.14 10.44 -18.70
C LEU A 341 8.99 11.78 -17.95
N ALA A 342 8.13 11.82 -16.94
CA ALA A 342 7.91 13.01 -16.12
C ALA A 342 9.20 13.51 -15.47
N GLY A 343 10.00 12.60 -14.92
CA GLY A 343 11.30 12.94 -14.36
C GLY A 343 12.32 13.48 -15.37
N GLN A 344 12.25 13.04 -16.62
CA GLN A 344 13.17 13.52 -17.69
C GLN A 344 12.79 14.90 -18.22
N ILE A 345 11.49 15.21 -18.31
CA ILE A 345 11.02 16.46 -18.91
C ILE A 345 10.72 17.55 -17.88
N VAL A 346 10.83 17.28 -16.57
CA VAL A 346 10.46 18.22 -15.51
C VAL A 346 11.20 19.55 -15.59
N ASN A 347 12.45 19.55 -16.02
CA ASN A 347 13.25 20.78 -16.20
C ASN A 347 12.73 21.69 -17.33
N ARG A 348 11.96 21.14 -18.28
CA ARG A 348 11.42 21.89 -19.42
C ARG A 348 9.97 22.32 -19.20
N VAL A 349 9.19 21.44 -18.59
CA VAL A 349 7.72 21.59 -18.46
C VAL A 349 7.33 22.07 -17.06
N GLY A 350 8.20 21.85 -16.05
CA GLY A 350 7.87 22.05 -14.64
C GLY A 350 7.17 20.82 -14.04
N TYR A 351 7.01 20.82 -12.74
CA TYR A 351 6.35 19.71 -12.03
C TYR A 351 4.82 19.85 -11.97
N ARG A 352 4.31 21.08 -11.82
CA ARG A 352 2.88 21.37 -11.67
C ARG A 352 2.05 20.97 -12.89
N PRO A 353 2.37 21.38 -14.15
CA PRO A 353 1.59 21.00 -15.33
C PRO A 353 1.51 19.48 -15.51
N GLN A 354 2.60 18.76 -15.23
CA GLN A 354 2.66 17.31 -15.35
C GLN A 354 1.80 16.60 -14.31
N ILE A 355 1.79 17.06 -13.06
CA ILE A 355 0.93 16.52 -11.99
C ILE A 355 -0.54 16.77 -12.34
N VAL A 356 -0.88 17.96 -12.84
CA VAL A 356 -2.25 18.30 -13.25
C VAL A 356 -2.70 17.44 -14.41
N LEU A 357 -1.87 17.27 -15.45
CA LEU A 357 -2.17 16.39 -16.58
C LEU A 357 -2.35 14.94 -16.13
N GLY A 358 -1.45 14.44 -15.26
CA GLY A 358 -1.58 13.12 -14.65
C GLY A 358 -2.89 12.97 -13.88
N SER A 359 -3.29 13.99 -13.10
CA SER A 359 -4.57 14.00 -12.37
C SER A 359 -5.75 13.87 -13.34
N LEU A 360 -5.76 14.62 -14.43
CA LEU A 360 -6.82 14.58 -15.44
C LEU A 360 -6.92 13.21 -16.13
N ILE A 361 -5.77 12.61 -16.48
CA ILE A 361 -5.72 11.26 -17.05
C ILE A 361 -6.25 10.24 -16.04
N PHE A 362 -5.85 10.32 -14.77
CA PHE A 362 -6.30 9.38 -13.75
C PHE A 362 -7.79 9.54 -13.45
N ILE A 363 -8.32 10.76 -13.37
CA ILE A 363 -9.76 11.04 -13.25
C ILE A 363 -10.52 10.42 -14.42
N SER A 364 -10.06 10.66 -15.66
CA SER A 364 -10.72 10.08 -16.84
C SER A 364 -10.70 8.56 -16.81
N ALA A 365 -9.59 7.95 -16.39
CA ALA A 365 -9.45 6.51 -16.29
C ALA A 365 -10.36 5.91 -15.19
N THR A 366 -10.47 6.55 -14.02
CA THR A 366 -11.37 6.09 -12.95
C THR A 366 -12.84 6.26 -13.31
N ILE A 367 -13.22 7.30 -14.07
CA ILE A 367 -14.57 7.43 -14.65
C ILE A 367 -14.85 6.27 -15.60
N LEU A 368 -13.92 5.95 -16.51
CA LEU A 368 -14.08 4.83 -17.43
C LEU A 368 -14.21 3.50 -16.68
N LEU A 369 -13.40 3.28 -15.63
CA LEU A 369 -13.54 2.11 -14.76
C LEU A 369 -14.89 2.08 -14.03
N ALA A 370 -15.41 3.23 -13.59
CA ALA A 370 -16.71 3.33 -12.93
C ALA A 370 -17.88 3.01 -13.84
N THR A 371 -17.71 3.14 -15.15
CA THR A 371 -18.76 2.83 -16.16
C THR A 371 -18.69 1.39 -16.68
N MET A 372 -17.78 0.56 -16.16
CA MET A 372 -17.68 -0.84 -16.58
C MET A 372 -18.87 -1.66 -16.06
N GLY A 373 -19.48 -2.42 -16.97
CA GLY A 373 -20.48 -3.43 -16.67
C GLY A 373 -19.93 -4.87 -16.73
N PRO A 374 -20.78 -5.87 -16.45
CA PRO A 374 -20.38 -7.29 -16.49
C PRO A 374 -19.89 -7.78 -17.86
N GLU A 375 -20.29 -7.14 -18.95
CA GLU A 375 -19.97 -7.53 -20.34
C GLU A 375 -18.73 -6.82 -20.89
N VAL A 376 -17.98 -6.08 -20.08
CA VAL A 376 -16.82 -5.34 -20.57
C VAL A 376 -15.72 -6.30 -21.04
N PRO A 377 -15.19 -6.14 -22.27
CA PRO A 377 -14.10 -6.99 -22.74
C PRO A 377 -12.81 -6.69 -21.99
N TYR A 378 -12.04 -7.72 -21.65
CA TYR A 378 -10.78 -7.64 -20.91
C TYR A 378 -9.79 -6.62 -21.53
N SER A 379 -9.77 -6.51 -22.85
CA SER A 379 -8.92 -5.53 -23.55
C SER A 379 -9.22 -4.08 -23.19
N ARG A 380 -10.50 -3.72 -22.96
CA ARG A 380 -10.87 -2.38 -22.50
C ARG A 380 -10.39 -2.13 -21.08
N VAL A 381 -10.51 -3.13 -20.21
CA VAL A 381 -10.00 -3.06 -18.83
C VAL A 381 -8.49 -2.78 -18.85
N ALA A 382 -7.73 -3.50 -19.67
CA ALA A 382 -6.30 -3.28 -19.84
C ALA A 382 -5.96 -1.86 -20.29
N ILE A 383 -6.71 -1.27 -21.25
CA ILE A 383 -6.51 0.12 -21.71
C ILE A 383 -6.77 1.10 -20.55
N PHE A 384 -7.88 0.95 -19.81
CA PHE A 384 -8.21 1.83 -18.70
C PHE A 384 -7.18 1.73 -17.58
N THR A 385 -6.65 0.52 -17.36
CA THR A 385 -5.61 0.25 -16.38
C THR A 385 -4.28 0.92 -16.74
N VAL A 386 -3.87 0.89 -18.02
CA VAL A 386 -2.72 1.66 -18.52
C VAL A 386 -2.93 3.16 -18.29
N MET A 387 -4.13 3.69 -18.60
CA MET A 387 -4.44 5.10 -18.35
C MET A 387 -4.34 5.46 -16.87
N CYS A 388 -4.79 4.58 -15.96
CA CYS A 388 -4.59 4.77 -14.52
C CYS A 388 -3.10 4.89 -14.18
N GLY A 389 -2.27 4.00 -14.70
CA GLY A 389 -0.82 4.04 -14.49
C GLY A 389 -0.16 5.31 -15.03
N LEU A 390 -0.54 5.72 -16.25
CA LEU A 390 -0.05 6.96 -16.87
C LEU A 390 -0.44 8.20 -16.04
N GLY A 391 -1.62 8.20 -15.46
CA GLY A 391 -2.11 9.31 -14.64
C GLY A 391 -1.41 9.43 -13.28
N VAL A 392 -1.18 8.30 -12.60
CA VAL A 392 -0.58 8.27 -11.25
C VAL A 392 0.95 8.40 -11.28
N GLY A 393 1.60 7.88 -12.33
CA GLY A 393 3.06 7.78 -12.39
C GLY A 393 3.82 9.10 -12.11
N PRO A 394 3.44 10.24 -12.71
CA PRO A 394 4.11 11.51 -12.46
C PRO A 394 4.00 11.99 -11.01
N ALA A 395 2.91 11.66 -10.32
CA ALA A 395 2.64 12.15 -8.98
C ALA A 395 3.70 11.72 -7.96
N MET A 396 4.17 10.45 -8.01
CA MET A 396 5.13 9.91 -7.04
C MET A 396 6.45 10.70 -6.99
N PRO A 397 7.20 10.85 -8.09
CA PRO A 397 8.47 11.59 -8.06
C PRO A 397 8.27 13.11 -7.96
N LEU A 398 7.26 13.67 -8.62
CA LEU A 398 7.15 15.13 -8.76
C LEU A 398 6.63 15.82 -7.50
N PHE A 399 5.74 15.21 -6.70
CA PHE A 399 5.37 15.77 -5.40
C PHE A 399 6.56 15.81 -4.46
N THR A 400 7.34 14.73 -4.40
CA THR A 400 8.55 14.68 -3.56
C THR A 400 9.57 15.70 -4.04
N LEU A 401 9.78 15.83 -5.36
CA LEU A 401 10.67 16.81 -5.95
C LEU A 401 10.24 18.26 -5.61
N ALA A 402 8.96 18.58 -5.78
CA ALA A 402 8.42 19.92 -5.48
C ALA A 402 8.66 20.31 -4.00
N ILE A 403 8.37 19.38 -3.08
CA ILE A 403 8.56 19.57 -1.64
C ILE A 403 10.05 19.75 -1.32
N GLN A 404 10.93 18.92 -1.88
CA GLN A 404 12.38 19.01 -1.67
C GLN A 404 12.97 20.29 -2.28
N ASN A 405 12.43 20.77 -3.42
CA ASN A 405 12.88 22.01 -4.05
C ASN A 405 12.50 23.26 -3.23
N ALA A 406 11.36 23.23 -2.54
CA ALA A 406 10.90 24.33 -1.69
C ALA A 406 11.59 24.35 -0.31
N ALA A 407 12.03 23.21 0.19
CA ALA A 407 12.55 23.06 1.55
C ALA A 407 14.00 23.54 1.71
N ASP A 408 14.35 23.91 2.94
CA ASP A 408 15.75 24.11 3.36
C ASP A 408 16.47 22.74 3.42
N VAL A 409 17.74 22.73 3.02
CA VAL A 409 18.60 21.51 3.01
C VAL A 409 18.64 20.82 4.37
N ARG A 410 18.50 21.58 5.47
CA ARG A 410 18.47 21.05 6.84
C ARG A 410 17.28 20.13 7.14
N PHE A 411 16.20 20.20 6.37
CA PHE A 411 14.96 19.48 6.59
C PHE A 411 14.64 18.49 5.46
N ILE A 412 15.59 18.18 4.58
CA ILE A 412 15.37 17.30 3.42
C ILE A 412 14.87 15.91 3.85
N GLY A 413 15.42 15.34 4.91
CA GLY A 413 14.95 14.07 5.45
C GLY A 413 13.52 14.15 5.96
N GLN A 414 13.18 15.18 6.75
CA GLN A 414 11.84 15.37 7.29
C GLN A 414 10.78 15.61 6.19
N VAL A 415 11.06 16.50 5.22
CA VAL A 415 10.09 16.81 4.16
C VAL A 415 9.88 15.63 3.21
N THR A 416 10.93 14.86 2.94
CA THR A 416 10.87 13.64 2.13
C THR A 416 10.03 12.58 2.81
N SER A 417 10.33 12.32 4.07
CA SER A 417 9.60 11.33 4.87
C SER A 417 8.16 11.72 5.11
N ALA A 418 7.87 13.02 5.27
CA ALA A 418 6.51 13.53 5.37
C ALA A 418 5.71 13.23 4.09
N SER A 419 6.29 13.42 2.91
CA SER A 419 5.63 13.09 1.64
C SER A 419 5.28 11.60 1.54
N LEU A 420 6.21 10.72 1.89
CA LEU A 420 5.98 9.28 1.93
C LEU A 420 4.90 8.90 2.96
N PHE A 421 4.96 9.49 4.14
CA PHE A 421 4.00 9.28 5.21
C PHE A 421 2.58 9.69 4.80
N PHE A 422 2.38 10.91 4.28
CA PHE A 422 1.06 11.36 3.85
C PHE A 422 0.48 10.50 2.73
N ARG A 423 1.32 10.03 1.79
CA ARG A 423 0.91 9.09 0.77
C ARG A 423 0.43 7.76 1.36
N GLN A 424 1.17 7.21 2.32
CA GLN A 424 0.87 5.92 2.92
C GLN A 424 -0.38 5.97 3.81
N ILE A 425 -0.53 7.02 4.61
CA ILE A 425 -1.75 7.25 5.38
C ILE A 425 -2.95 7.45 4.46
N GLY A 426 -2.77 8.20 3.36
CA GLY A 426 -3.81 8.32 2.33
C GLY A 426 -4.22 6.96 1.78
N ALA A 427 -3.26 6.10 1.42
CA ALA A 427 -3.53 4.76 0.95
C ALA A 427 -4.30 3.91 1.97
N THR A 428 -3.92 3.97 3.25
CA THR A 428 -4.61 3.24 4.32
C THR A 428 -6.05 3.74 4.52
N VAL A 429 -6.25 5.05 4.57
CA VAL A 429 -7.59 5.66 4.71
C VAL A 429 -8.44 5.36 3.47
N GLY A 430 -7.85 5.46 2.27
CA GLY A 430 -8.53 5.14 1.01
C GLY A 430 -8.99 3.70 0.95
N ALA A 431 -8.11 2.76 1.30
CA ALA A 431 -8.45 1.33 1.37
C ALA A 431 -9.60 1.06 2.36
N ALA A 432 -9.56 1.66 3.55
CA ALA A 432 -10.61 1.52 4.56
C ALA A 432 -11.97 2.08 4.09
N LEU A 433 -11.99 3.30 3.52
CA LEU A 433 -13.21 3.92 3.00
C LEU A 433 -13.82 3.11 1.85
N MET A 434 -12.98 2.66 0.91
CA MET A 434 -13.43 1.87 -0.24
C MET A 434 -13.86 0.47 0.17
N GLY A 435 -13.18 -0.15 1.14
CA GLY A 435 -13.58 -1.43 1.72
C GLY A 435 -14.93 -1.36 2.43
N THR A 436 -15.16 -0.31 3.22
CA THR A 436 -16.48 -0.06 3.85
C THR A 436 -17.56 0.13 2.79
N LEU A 437 -17.28 0.92 1.74
CA LEU A 437 -18.23 1.14 0.64
C LEU A 437 -18.54 -0.16 -0.12
N LEU A 438 -17.52 -1.01 -0.34
CA LEU A 438 -17.71 -2.35 -0.90
C LEU A 438 -18.64 -3.18 -0.02
N GLY A 439 -18.30 -3.34 1.26
CA GLY A 439 -19.06 -4.17 2.20
C GLY A 439 -20.52 -3.72 2.34
N THR A 440 -20.76 -2.42 2.50
CA THR A 440 -22.13 -1.88 2.60
C THR A 440 -22.92 -2.06 1.32
N THR A 441 -22.28 -1.88 0.15
CA THR A 441 -22.96 -2.06 -1.13
C THR A 441 -23.31 -3.53 -1.38
N LEU A 442 -22.39 -4.44 -1.10
CA LEU A 442 -22.62 -5.89 -1.22
C LEU A 442 -23.69 -6.36 -0.24
N TRP A 443 -23.66 -5.87 1.01
CA TRP A 443 -24.68 -6.19 2.01
C TRP A 443 -26.10 -5.84 1.52
N VAL A 444 -26.28 -4.58 1.05
CA VAL A 444 -27.58 -4.14 0.53
C VAL A 444 -27.99 -4.93 -0.70
N ALA A 445 -27.07 -5.21 -1.61
CA ALA A 445 -27.34 -5.98 -2.82
C ALA A 445 -27.71 -7.44 -2.50
N PHE A 446 -26.94 -8.11 -1.64
CA PHE A 446 -27.19 -9.51 -1.28
C PHE A 446 -28.46 -9.69 -0.42
N SER A 447 -28.79 -8.73 0.45
CA SER A 447 -30.06 -8.77 1.18
C SER A 447 -31.30 -8.60 0.30
N SER A 448 -31.14 -8.17 -0.96
CA SER A 448 -32.21 -8.06 -1.95
C SER A 448 -32.30 -9.24 -2.91
N ILE A 449 -31.37 -10.20 -2.85
CA ILE A 449 -31.42 -11.43 -3.65
C ILE A 449 -32.50 -12.34 -3.05
N ASP A 450 -33.46 -12.76 -3.86
CA ASP A 450 -34.48 -13.71 -3.47
C ASP A 450 -33.87 -15.13 -3.46
N ILE A 451 -33.45 -15.57 -2.27
CA ILE A 451 -32.87 -16.89 -2.07
C ILE A 451 -34.02 -17.82 -1.67
N PRO A 452 -34.21 -18.95 -2.39
CA PRO A 452 -35.26 -19.90 -2.06
C PRO A 452 -35.17 -20.40 -0.61
N ILE A 453 -36.35 -20.60 0.00
CA ILE A 453 -36.49 -20.98 1.43
C ILE A 453 -35.74 -22.29 1.71
N GLU A 454 -35.68 -23.22 0.75
CA GLU A 454 -34.96 -24.48 0.83
C GLU A 454 -33.47 -24.34 1.10
N VAL A 455 -32.88 -23.22 0.66
CA VAL A 455 -31.47 -22.86 0.88
C VAL A 455 -31.29 -22.15 2.22
N THR A 456 -32.23 -21.24 2.59
CA THR A 456 -32.19 -20.49 3.85
C THR A 456 -32.51 -21.33 5.08
N ASP A 457 -33.42 -22.30 4.99
CA ASP A 457 -33.79 -23.19 6.11
C ASP A 457 -32.65 -24.15 6.54
N ARG A 458 -31.59 -24.29 5.73
CA ARG A 458 -30.37 -25.03 6.09
C ARG A 458 -29.31 -24.21 6.83
N GLY A 459 -29.68 -23.04 7.34
CA GLY A 459 -28.84 -22.21 8.19
C GLY A 459 -27.87 -21.30 7.44
N ILE A 460 -28.05 -21.15 6.14
CA ILE A 460 -27.21 -20.27 5.33
C ILE A 460 -27.75 -18.84 5.44
N VAL A 461 -27.21 -18.08 6.36
CA VAL A 461 -27.61 -16.69 6.64
C VAL A 461 -26.91 -15.73 5.70
N ALA A 462 -27.61 -14.68 5.25
CA ALA A 462 -27.03 -13.62 4.39
C ALA A 462 -25.68 -13.05 4.91
N GLU A 463 -25.45 -13.13 6.22
CA GLU A 463 -24.18 -12.76 6.86
C GLU A 463 -22.98 -13.65 6.44
N GLU A 464 -23.21 -14.93 6.25
CA GLU A 464 -22.19 -15.90 5.83
C GLU A 464 -21.80 -15.68 4.36
N PHE A 465 -22.74 -15.21 3.53
CA PHE A 465 -22.52 -14.86 2.12
C PHE A 465 -21.62 -13.65 1.92
N VAL A 466 -21.83 -12.60 2.70
CA VAL A 466 -20.94 -11.44 2.67
C VAL A 466 -19.55 -11.82 3.18
N SER A 467 -19.45 -12.86 4.07
CA SER A 467 -18.19 -13.34 4.63
C SER A 467 -17.36 -14.17 3.68
N SER A 468 -17.99 -15.02 2.88
CA SER A 468 -17.33 -15.85 1.85
C SER A 468 -17.05 -15.07 0.56
N GLY A 469 -17.44 -13.79 0.48
CA GLY A 469 -17.32 -12.97 -0.73
C GLY A 469 -18.40 -13.27 -1.79
N GLY A 470 -19.42 -14.08 -1.49
CA GLY A 470 -20.56 -14.35 -2.38
C GLY A 470 -20.24 -15.20 -3.62
N ALA A 471 -18.96 -15.45 -3.92
CA ALA A 471 -18.55 -16.21 -5.11
C ALA A 471 -19.00 -17.70 -5.07
N GLU A 472 -19.09 -18.26 -3.86
CA GLU A 472 -19.49 -19.67 -3.64
C GLU A 472 -21.01 -19.87 -3.59
N LEU A 473 -21.80 -18.79 -3.60
CA LEU A 473 -23.25 -18.86 -3.46
C LEU A 473 -23.95 -19.66 -4.57
N PRO A 474 -23.62 -19.50 -5.86
CA PRO A 474 -24.21 -20.32 -6.92
C PRO A 474 -23.93 -21.81 -6.75
N ASP A 475 -22.69 -22.16 -6.32
CA ASP A 475 -22.29 -23.55 -6.11
C ASP A 475 -22.99 -24.18 -4.89
N LEU A 476 -23.21 -23.37 -3.86
CA LEU A 476 -23.96 -23.78 -2.69
C LEU A 476 -25.44 -24.02 -3.02
N VAL A 477 -26.06 -23.18 -3.86
CA VAL A 477 -27.40 -23.41 -4.39
C VAL A 477 -27.46 -24.72 -5.16
N ARG A 478 -26.52 -24.96 -6.08
CA ARG A 478 -26.42 -26.24 -6.82
C ARG A 478 -26.30 -27.43 -5.88
N ALA A 479 -25.40 -27.38 -4.90
CA ALA A 479 -25.19 -28.46 -3.93
C ALA A 479 -26.47 -28.76 -3.11
N THR A 480 -27.21 -27.70 -2.74
CA THR A 480 -28.47 -27.83 -1.99
C THR A 480 -29.53 -28.55 -2.84
N TYR A 481 -29.77 -28.11 -4.07
CA TYR A 481 -30.74 -28.75 -4.96
C TYR A 481 -30.31 -30.18 -5.35
N GLN A 482 -29.01 -30.45 -5.53
CA GLN A 482 -28.49 -31.81 -5.72
C GLN A 482 -28.78 -32.70 -4.52
N SER A 483 -28.66 -32.19 -3.29
CA SER A 483 -28.98 -32.95 -2.08
C SER A 483 -30.47 -33.24 -1.93
N ILE A 484 -31.35 -32.34 -2.39
CA ILE A 484 -32.80 -32.54 -2.42
C ILE A 484 -33.14 -33.58 -3.48
N ALA A 485 -32.60 -33.44 -4.69
CA ALA A 485 -32.83 -34.38 -5.79
C ALA A 485 -32.40 -35.81 -5.46
N ALA A 486 -31.37 -35.99 -4.63
CA ALA A 486 -30.91 -37.32 -4.20
C ALA A 486 -31.93 -38.09 -3.33
N THR A 487 -32.92 -37.41 -2.76
CA THR A 487 -33.98 -38.02 -1.92
C THR A 487 -35.25 -38.29 -2.67
N GLU A 488 -35.40 -37.88 -3.94
CA GLU A 488 -36.62 -37.93 -4.72
C GLU A 488 -36.54 -38.98 -5.86
N PRO A 489 -37.69 -39.43 -6.41
CA PRO A 489 -37.73 -40.35 -7.56
C PRO A 489 -37.01 -39.74 -8.79
N VAL A 490 -36.41 -40.60 -9.63
CA VAL A 490 -35.55 -40.18 -10.77
C VAL A 490 -36.22 -39.16 -11.71
N ALA A 491 -37.54 -39.24 -11.91
CA ALA A 491 -38.26 -38.30 -12.77
C ALA A 491 -38.41 -36.90 -12.14
N GLU A 492 -38.58 -36.81 -10.81
CA GLU A 492 -38.67 -35.56 -10.05
C GLU A 492 -37.30 -35.01 -9.77
N ALA A 493 -36.30 -35.85 -9.51
CA ALA A 493 -34.92 -35.46 -9.31
C ALA A 493 -34.35 -34.66 -10.50
N ALA A 494 -34.68 -35.04 -11.74
CA ALA A 494 -34.25 -34.31 -12.93
C ALA A 494 -34.86 -32.92 -13.03
N LEU A 495 -36.09 -32.72 -12.61
CA LEU A 495 -36.76 -31.41 -12.59
C LEU A 495 -36.19 -30.53 -11.49
N ILE A 496 -35.93 -31.07 -10.30
CA ILE A 496 -35.31 -30.37 -9.17
C ILE A 496 -33.89 -29.91 -9.52
N MET A 497 -33.10 -30.74 -10.18
CA MET A 497 -31.77 -30.37 -10.65
C MET A 497 -31.78 -29.25 -11.71
N ALA A 498 -32.74 -29.31 -12.65
CA ALA A 498 -32.90 -28.27 -13.68
C ALA A 498 -33.33 -26.93 -13.06
N GLU A 499 -34.23 -26.97 -12.07
CA GLU A 499 -34.62 -25.77 -11.31
C GLU A 499 -33.45 -25.23 -10.48
N GLY A 500 -32.68 -26.10 -9.83
CA GLY A 500 -31.47 -25.71 -9.08
C GLY A 500 -30.43 -25.04 -9.95
N GLU A 501 -30.21 -25.48 -11.18
CA GLU A 501 -29.29 -24.86 -12.12
C GLU A 501 -29.80 -23.46 -12.56
N ARG A 502 -31.10 -23.31 -12.82
CA ARG A 502 -31.72 -22.03 -13.17
C ARG A 502 -31.57 -21.01 -12.03
N VAL A 503 -31.88 -21.42 -10.80
CA VAL A 503 -31.74 -20.55 -9.61
C VAL A 503 -30.28 -20.20 -9.37
N ALA A 504 -29.36 -21.15 -9.54
CA ALA A 504 -27.93 -20.88 -9.40
C ALA A 504 -27.42 -19.87 -10.44
N GLU A 505 -27.91 -19.93 -11.68
CA GLU A 505 -27.58 -18.92 -12.71
C GLU A 505 -28.14 -17.54 -12.37
N GLU A 506 -29.39 -17.44 -11.93
CA GLU A 506 -30.00 -16.18 -11.49
C GLU A 506 -29.23 -15.55 -10.31
N VAL A 507 -28.84 -16.37 -9.34
CA VAL A 507 -28.02 -15.94 -8.20
C VAL A 507 -26.62 -15.50 -8.67
N ALA A 508 -26.01 -16.23 -9.60
CA ALA A 508 -24.71 -15.86 -10.15
C ALA A 508 -24.73 -14.51 -10.88
N GLU A 509 -25.81 -14.23 -11.64
CA GLU A 509 -26.01 -12.93 -12.28
C GLU A 509 -26.20 -11.81 -11.25
N ALA A 510 -27.00 -12.04 -10.22
CA ALA A 510 -27.21 -11.08 -9.15
C ALA A 510 -25.93 -10.77 -8.38
N VAL A 511 -25.10 -11.78 -8.09
CA VAL A 511 -23.78 -11.61 -7.45
C VAL A 511 -22.85 -10.80 -8.35
N ARG A 512 -22.76 -11.12 -9.64
CA ARG A 512 -21.96 -10.36 -10.62
C ARG A 512 -22.39 -8.89 -10.70
N ALA A 513 -23.71 -8.65 -10.74
CA ALA A 513 -24.27 -7.30 -10.77
C ALA A 513 -23.95 -6.53 -9.47
N ALA A 514 -24.03 -7.18 -8.30
CA ALA A 514 -23.69 -6.59 -7.01
C ALA A 514 -22.22 -6.16 -6.94
N PHE A 515 -21.28 -7.01 -7.37
CA PHE A 515 -19.86 -6.67 -7.43
C PHE A 515 -19.56 -5.57 -8.45
N ALA A 516 -20.21 -5.59 -9.62
CA ALA A 516 -20.08 -4.53 -10.62
C ALA A 516 -20.55 -3.18 -10.07
N LEU A 517 -21.70 -3.15 -9.37
CA LEU A 517 -22.21 -1.94 -8.72
C LEU A 517 -21.27 -1.44 -7.61
N ALA A 518 -20.80 -2.35 -6.76
CA ALA A 518 -19.91 -2.01 -5.65
C ALA A 518 -18.58 -1.42 -6.15
N THR A 519 -17.96 -2.04 -7.15
CA THR A 519 -16.72 -1.55 -7.74
C THR A 519 -16.92 -0.25 -8.51
N SER A 520 -18.05 -0.09 -9.22
CA SER A 520 -18.42 1.19 -9.85
C SER A 520 -18.47 2.33 -8.82
N ARG A 521 -19.13 2.14 -7.68
CA ARG A 521 -19.18 3.13 -6.59
C ARG A 521 -17.80 3.46 -6.04
N ILE A 522 -16.92 2.47 -5.90
CA ILE A 522 -15.53 2.67 -5.48
C ILE A 522 -14.77 3.56 -6.47
N TYR A 523 -14.92 3.33 -7.78
CA TYR A 523 -14.25 4.16 -8.79
C TYR A 523 -14.81 5.58 -8.85
N TRP A 524 -16.12 5.77 -8.62
CA TRP A 524 -16.69 7.11 -8.46
C TRP A 524 -16.12 7.84 -7.24
N LEU A 525 -15.99 7.15 -6.10
CA LEU A 525 -15.34 7.71 -4.91
C LEU A 525 -13.87 8.05 -5.20
N ALA A 526 -13.13 7.17 -5.88
CA ALA A 526 -11.75 7.41 -6.30
C ALA A 526 -11.64 8.63 -7.21
N THR A 527 -12.59 8.81 -8.13
CA THR A 527 -12.68 9.99 -9.00
C THR A 527 -12.79 11.28 -8.20
N ILE A 528 -13.71 11.32 -7.21
CA ILE A 528 -13.91 12.48 -6.32
C ILE A 528 -12.63 12.77 -5.52
N ILE A 529 -12.03 11.74 -4.92
CA ILE A 529 -10.79 11.84 -4.13
C ILE A 529 -9.64 12.38 -5.01
N THR A 530 -9.49 11.85 -6.22
CA THR A 530 -8.46 12.32 -7.17
C THR A 530 -8.70 13.75 -7.61
N ALA A 531 -9.97 14.14 -7.85
CA ALA A 531 -10.31 15.51 -8.21
C ALA A 531 -9.95 16.51 -7.10
N LEU A 532 -10.21 16.16 -5.83
CA LEU A 532 -9.77 16.97 -4.68
C LEU A 532 -8.24 17.11 -4.64
N GLY A 533 -7.51 16.00 -4.84
CA GLY A 533 -6.06 16.02 -4.95
C GLY A 533 -5.56 16.87 -6.11
N GLY A 534 -6.19 16.77 -7.28
CA GLY A 534 -5.88 17.56 -8.48
C GLY A 534 -6.14 19.07 -8.28
N ILE A 535 -7.25 19.45 -7.64
CA ILE A 535 -7.54 20.85 -7.30
C ILE A 535 -6.46 21.44 -6.39
N LEU A 536 -5.99 20.67 -5.42
CA LEU A 536 -4.89 21.11 -4.56
C LEU A 536 -3.58 21.20 -5.35
N ALA A 537 -3.33 20.28 -6.29
CA ALA A 537 -2.14 20.27 -7.14
C ALA A 537 -2.09 21.50 -8.07
N ILE A 538 -3.21 21.94 -8.62
CA ILE A 538 -3.32 23.17 -9.42
C ILE A 538 -2.86 24.40 -8.61
N ARG A 539 -3.09 24.39 -7.30
CA ARG A 539 -2.74 25.50 -6.40
C ARG A 539 -1.31 25.43 -5.85
N ILE A 540 -0.52 24.39 -6.19
CA ILE A 540 0.90 24.31 -5.79
C ILE A 540 1.67 25.40 -6.55
N PRO A 541 2.42 26.28 -5.86
CA PRO A 541 3.29 27.24 -6.53
C PRO A 541 4.35 26.52 -7.36
N GLU A 542 4.52 26.92 -8.61
CA GLU A 542 5.63 26.47 -9.45
C GLU A 542 6.87 27.26 -9.06
N LEU A 543 7.89 26.57 -8.59
CA LEU A 543 9.18 27.16 -8.29
C LEU A 543 10.22 26.66 -9.30
N PRO A 544 11.10 27.52 -9.82
CA PRO A 544 12.19 27.07 -10.68
C PRO A 544 13.04 26.04 -9.92
N LEU A 545 13.46 25.00 -10.64
CA LEU A 545 14.27 23.95 -10.04
C LEU A 545 15.70 24.49 -9.83
N ARG A 546 16.19 24.39 -8.60
CA ARG A 546 17.52 24.85 -8.24
C ARG A 546 18.58 23.99 -8.91
N THR A 547 19.62 24.64 -9.41
CA THR A 547 20.80 24.02 -10.01
C THR A 547 21.91 23.77 -9.00
N THR A 548 21.80 24.35 -7.80
CA THR A 548 22.75 24.22 -6.69
C THR A 548 22.06 23.64 -5.45
N HIS A 549 22.85 23.11 -4.51
CA HIS A 549 22.33 22.61 -3.23
C HIS A 549 22.07 23.76 -2.23
N ASP A 550 22.66 24.94 -2.44
CA ASP A 550 22.58 26.06 -1.49
C ASP A 550 21.59 27.15 -1.95
N ARG A 551 20.75 27.62 -1.01
CA ARG A 551 19.74 28.65 -1.27
C ARG A 551 20.34 30.06 -1.39
N SER A 552 21.49 30.27 -0.79
CA SER A 552 22.18 31.58 -0.82
C SER A 552 22.81 31.89 -2.17
N GLU A 553 23.31 30.88 -2.89
CA GLU A 553 23.92 31.06 -4.21
C GLU A 553 22.89 31.36 -5.30
N THR A 554 21.66 30.81 -5.19
CA THR A 554 20.60 31.02 -6.19
C THR A 554 20.02 32.44 -6.12
N MET A 555 19.91 33.03 -4.91
CA MET A 555 19.46 34.42 -4.75
C MET A 555 20.47 35.46 -5.28
N SER A 556 21.77 35.16 -5.23
CA SER A 556 22.79 36.05 -5.80
C SER A 556 22.85 35.97 -7.32
N SER A 557 22.66 34.78 -7.92
CA SER A 557 22.63 34.62 -9.38
C SER A 557 21.39 35.21 -10.03
N ASP A 558 20.22 35.13 -9.37
CA ASP A 558 18.99 35.76 -9.84
C ASP A 558 19.04 37.31 -9.76
N LEU A 559 19.70 37.85 -8.73
CA LEU A 559 19.95 39.29 -8.61
C LEU A 559 20.96 39.81 -9.62
N GLU A 560 21.95 39.01 -10.03
CA GLU A 560 22.90 39.38 -11.08
C GLU A 560 22.30 39.30 -12.49
N SER A 561 21.33 38.37 -12.71
CA SER A 561 20.62 38.25 -14.00
C SER A 561 19.57 39.35 -14.22
N ASP A 562 18.99 39.93 -13.16
CA ASP A 562 18.04 41.05 -13.22
C ASP A 562 18.73 42.42 -13.35
N ILE A 563 20.06 42.47 -13.20
CA ILE A 563 20.88 43.72 -13.29
C ILE A 563 21.64 43.77 -14.62
N SER A 564 21.70 42.69 -15.38
CA SER A 564 22.30 42.60 -16.72
C SER A 564 21.27 42.65 -17.84
#